data_b7178533e6f070338f717e420b07524c
#
_entry.id   b7178533e6f070338f717e420b07524c
#
_cell.length_a   1.000
_cell.length_b   1.000
_cell.length_c   1.000
_cell.angle_alpha   90.00
_cell.angle_beta   90.00
_cell.angle_gamma   90.00
#
_symmetry.space_group_name_H-M   'P 1'
#
loop_
_entity.id
_entity.type
_entity.pdbx_description
1 polymer ?
#
loop_
_entity_poly.entity_id
_entity_poly.type
_entity_poly.pdbx_seq_one_letter_code
_entity_poly.pdbx_strand_id
1 'polypeptide(L)'
;MSWIDIYNEFMRNFEKMSQLQQNYIKNIQRINELYDQSIKNIERMNELHDAFIKTNEKINELYKLHFDNMQRMNQQWLDFFSRSSGYRQQEEKKK
;
A
#
# COMPACT_ATOMS: atom_id res chain seq x y z
N MET A 1 19.14 -15.37 -65.20
CA MET A 1 19.20 -14.28 -64.26
C MET A 1 20.34 -13.35 -64.59
N SER A 2 20.05 -12.06 -64.68
CA SER A 2 21.08 -11.05 -64.79
C SER A 2 21.75 -10.76 -63.48
N TRP A 3 22.95 -10.22 -63.49
CA TRP A 3 23.67 -9.77 -62.35
C TRP A 3 22.88 -8.68 -61.59
N ILE A 4 22.11 -7.87 -62.25
CA ILE A 4 21.28 -6.83 -61.68
C ILE A 4 20.15 -7.45 -60.85
N ASP A 5 19.54 -8.52 -61.33
CA ASP A 5 18.48 -9.23 -60.62
C ASP A 5 19.02 -9.86 -59.32
N ILE A 6 20.19 -10.47 -59.38
CA ILE A 6 20.87 -11.06 -58.23
C ILE A 6 21.21 -9.98 -57.20
N TYR A 7 21.72 -8.84 -57.63
CA TYR A 7 22.05 -7.71 -56.78
C TYR A 7 20.78 -7.15 -56.08
N ASN A 8 19.71 -6.95 -56.83
CA ASN A 8 18.47 -6.43 -56.28
C ASN A 8 17.85 -7.38 -55.27
N GLU A 9 17.93 -8.68 -55.51
CA GLU A 9 17.47 -9.69 -54.58
C GLU A 9 18.30 -9.68 -53.26
N PHE A 10 19.61 -9.58 -53.39
CA PHE A 10 20.53 -9.45 -52.26
C PHE A 10 20.21 -8.22 -51.43
N MET A 11 20.00 -7.07 -52.07
CA MET A 11 19.69 -5.83 -51.38
C MET A 11 18.35 -5.89 -50.68
N ARG A 12 17.34 -6.50 -51.26
CA ARG A 12 16.04 -6.69 -50.59
C ARG A 12 16.15 -7.57 -49.35
N ASN A 13 16.91 -8.65 -49.44
CA ASN A 13 17.16 -9.53 -48.30
C ASN A 13 17.93 -8.81 -47.20
N PHE A 14 18.92 -8.02 -47.55
CA PHE A 14 19.68 -7.22 -46.61
C PHE A 14 18.79 -6.20 -45.88
N GLU A 15 17.91 -5.50 -46.61
CA GLU A 15 16.95 -4.57 -46.01
C GLU A 15 15.99 -5.26 -45.05
N LYS A 16 15.47 -6.43 -45.40
CA LYS A 16 14.61 -7.24 -44.53
C LYS A 16 15.33 -7.64 -43.25
N MET A 17 16.57 -8.09 -43.36
CA MET A 17 17.38 -8.44 -42.20
C MET A 17 17.62 -7.23 -41.30
N SER A 18 17.92 -6.08 -41.89
CA SER A 18 18.11 -4.82 -41.14
C SER A 18 16.85 -4.41 -40.40
N GLN A 19 15.68 -4.50 -41.04
CA GLN A 19 14.39 -4.20 -40.41
C GLN A 19 14.07 -5.15 -39.24
N LEU A 20 14.34 -6.44 -39.45
CA LEU A 20 14.15 -7.45 -38.39
C LEU A 20 15.05 -7.15 -37.18
N GLN A 21 16.30 -6.76 -37.42
CA GLN A 21 17.23 -6.39 -36.37
C GLN A 21 16.76 -5.16 -35.61
N GLN A 22 16.31 -4.12 -36.33
CA GLN A 22 15.75 -2.92 -35.68
C GLN A 22 14.52 -3.22 -34.84
N ASN A 23 13.62 -4.07 -35.34
CA ASN A 23 12.44 -4.50 -34.59
C ASN A 23 12.82 -5.29 -33.35
N TYR A 24 13.83 -6.14 -33.44
CA TYR A 24 14.36 -6.88 -32.32
C TYR A 24 14.90 -5.94 -31.22
N ILE A 25 15.68 -4.95 -31.62
CA ILE A 25 16.21 -3.94 -30.67
C ILE A 25 15.08 -3.17 -29.99
N LYS A 26 14.07 -2.73 -30.76
CA LYS A 26 12.91 -2.03 -30.20
C LYS A 26 12.13 -2.90 -29.22
N ASN A 27 11.99 -4.19 -29.50
CA ASN A 27 11.32 -5.13 -28.62
C ASN A 27 12.09 -5.30 -27.30
N ILE A 28 13.41 -5.38 -27.36
CA ILE A 28 14.25 -5.44 -26.15
C ILE A 28 14.10 -4.17 -25.32
N GLN A 29 14.12 -3.00 -25.95
CA GLN A 29 13.92 -1.72 -25.25
C GLN A 29 12.56 -1.67 -24.57
N ARG A 30 11.52 -2.14 -25.24
CA ARG A 30 10.16 -2.19 -24.69
C ARG A 30 10.06 -3.14 -23.52
N ILE A 31 10.70 -4.30 -23.59
CA ILE A 31 10.76 -5.26 -22.47
C ILE A 31 11.46 -4.63 -21.27
N ASN A 32 12.57 -3.93 -21.49
CA ASN A 32 13.29 -3.24 -20.43
C ASN A 32 12.44 -2.14 -19.77
N GLU A 33 11.71 -1.35 -20.55
CA GLU A 33 10.79 -0.34 -20.03
C GLU A 33 9.68 -0.95 -19.18
N LEU A 34 9.09 -2.06 -19.66
CA LEU A 34 8.05 -2.79 -18.91
C LEU A 34 8.60 -3.36 -17.60
N TYR A 35 9.83 -3.86 -17.64
CA TYR A 35 10.49 -4.36 -16.44
C TYR A 35 10.71 -3.26 -15.41
N ASP A 36 11.20 -2.09 -15.84
CA ASP A 36 11.39 -0.94 -14.97
C ASP A 36 10.07 -0.45 -14.36
N GLN A 37 9.00 -0.41 -15.14
CA GLN A 37 7.66 -0.07 -14.66
C GLN A 37 7.15 -1.07 -13.63
N SER A 38 7.42 -2.36 -13.86
CA SER A 38 7.05 -3.42 -12.93
C SER A 38 7.76 -3.26 -11.58
N ILE A 39 9.06 -2.94 -11.60
CA ILE A 39 9.82 -2.67 -10.37
C ILE A 39 9.24 -1.47 -9.62
N LYS A 40 8.96 -0.38 -10.33
CA LYS A 40 8.36 0.81 -9.72
C LYS A 40 7.00 0.53 -9.11
N ASN A 41 6.19 -0.32 -9.76
CA ASN A 41 4.89 -0.72 -9.23
C ASN A 41 5.05 -1.56 -7.96
N ILE A 42 6.02 -2.45 -7.90
CA ILE A 42 6.31 -3.25 -6.71
C ILE A 42 6.76 -2.34 -5.55
N GLU A 43 7.63 -1.38 -5.82
CA GLU A 43 8.07 -0.40 -4.81
C GLU A 43 6.88 0.39 -4.25
N ARG A 44 6.00 0.85 -5.13
CA ARG A 44 4.77 1.58 -4.74
C ARG A 44 3.84 0.69 -3.90
N MET A 45 3.67 -0.56 -4.27
CA MET A 45 2.88 -1.52 -3.49
C MET A 45 3.46 -1.73 -2.10
N ASN A 46 4.79 -1.83 -1.99
CA ASN A 46 5.47 -1.95 -0.71
C ASN A 46 5.27 -0.71 0.17
N GLU A 47 5.36 0.49 -0.41
CA GLU A 47 5.10 1.74 0.31
C GLU A 47 3.66 1.81 0.82
N LEU A 48 2.69 1.42 -0.02
CA LEU A 48 1.28 1.38 0.36
C LEU A 48 1.03 0.35 1.47
N HIS A 49 1.69 -0.79 1.41
CA HIS A 49 1.59 -1.83 2.42
C HIS A 49 2.14 -1.34 3.77
N ASP A 50 3.29 -0.67 3.77
CA ASP A 50 3.87 -0.08 4.98
C ASP A 50 2.96 1.00 5.57
N ALA A 51 2.39 1.86 4.72
CA ALA A 51 1.43 2.89 5.15
C ALA A 51 0.17 2.26 5.76
N PHE A 52 -0.31 1.16 5.20
CA PHE A 52 -1.45 0.41 5.73
C PHE A 52 -1.15 -0.16 7.12
N ILE A 53 0.02 -0.77 7.31
CA ILE A 53 0.45 -1.31 8.59
C ILE A 53 0.51 -0.19 9.64
N LYS A 54 1.14 0.93 9.32
CA LYS A 54 1.23 2.09 10.23
C LYS A 54 -0.14 2.65 10.58
N THR A 55 -1.04 2.72 9.63
CA THR A 55 -2.40 3.19 9.86
C THR A 55 -3.15 2.25 10.80
N ASN A 56 -3.02 0.93 10.62
CA ASN A 56 -3.63 -0.06 11.50
C ASN A 56 -3.07 0.02 12.92
N GLU A 57 -1.77 0.24 13.09
CA GLU A 57 -1.15 0.43 14.39
C GLU A 57 -1.75 1.66 15.11
N LYS A 58 -1.90 2.78 14.39
CA LYS A 58 -2.53 3.99 14.93
C LYS A 58 -3.98 3.76 15.34
N ILE A 59 -4.74 3.05 14.52
CA ILE A 59 -6.14 2.71 14.81
C ILE A 59 -6.20 1.86 16.10
N ASN A 60 -5.33 0.86 16.22
CA ASN A 60 -5.28 0.03 17.41
C ASN A 60 -4.91 0.82 18.67
N GLU A 61 -3.96 1.74 18.56
CA GLU A 61 -3.62 2.66 19.65
C GLU A 61 -4.79 3.54 20.06
N LEU A 62 -5.54 4.07 19.09
CA LEU A 62 -6.72 4.88 19.36
C LEU A 62 -7.84 4.07 20.03
N TYR A 63 -8.07 2.84 19.60
CA TYR A 63 -9.04 1.95 20.25
C TYR A 63 -8.64 1.65 21.69
N LYS A 64 -7.38 1.39 21.94
CA LYS A 64 -6.86 1.13 23.28
C LYS A 64 -7.04 2.36 24.18
N LEU A 65 -6.70 3.53 23.66
CA LEU A 65 -6.87 4.79 24.40
C LEU A 65 -8.34 5.06 24.72
N HIS A 66 -9.21 4.83 23.74
CA HIS A 66 -10.66 4.98 23.93
C HIS A 66 -11.19 4.03 24.99
N PHE A 67 -10.76 2.78 24.96
CA PHE A 67 -11.14 1.79 25.95
C PHE A 67 -10.68 2.17 27.37
N ASP A 68 -9.44 2.62 27.51
CA ASP A 68 -8.88 3.08 28.78
C ASP A 68 -9.65 4.29 29.29
N ASN A 69 -10.02 5.24 28.44
CA ASN A 69 -10.82 6.40 28.83
C ASN A 69 -12.23 5.99 29.30
N MET A 70 -12.85 5.03 28.61
CA MET A 70 -14.16 4.51 29.04
C MET A 70 -14.08 3.83 30.39
N GLN A 71 -13.04 3.07 30.65
CA GLN A 71 -12.82 2.45 31.97
C GLN A 71 -12.65 3.48 33.07
N ARG A 72 -11.88 4.54 32.81
CA ARG A 72 -11.72 5.64 33.76
C ARG A 72 -13.05 6.34 34.06
N MET A 73 -13.85 6.61 33.06
CA MET A 73 -15.16 7.21 33.21
C MET A 73 -16.07 6.32 34.02
N ASN A 74 -16.10 5.02 33.72
CA ASN A 74 -16.89 4.07 34.48
C ASN A 74 -16.46 4.02 35.95
N GLN A 75 -15.17 4.04 36.23
CA GLN A 75 -14.63 4.05 37.58
C GLN A 75 -15.01 5.34 38.32
N GLN A 76 -14.96 6.47 37.67
CA GLN A 76 -15.39 7.75 38.27
C GLN A 76 -16.86 7.74 38.60
N TRP A 77 -17.71 7.19 37.74
CA TRP A 77 -19.13 7.04 38.02
C TRP A 77 -19.40 6.12 39.20
N LEU A 78 -18.70 4.99 39.27
CA LEU A 78 -18.82 4.05 40.38
C LEU A 78 -18.39 4.70 41.68
N ASP A 79 -17.29 5.43 41.70
CA ASP A 79 -16.82 6.15 42.87
C ASP A 79 -17.82 7.22 43.30
N PHE A 80 -18.38 7.96 42.37
CA PHE A 80 -19.40 8.95 42.61
C PHE A 80 -20.64 8.33 43.26
N PHE A 81 -21.16 7.25 42.66
CA PHE A 81 -22.33 6.55 43.22
C PHE A 81 -22.05 5.95 44.59
N SER A 82 -20.88 5.39 44.83
CA SER A 82 -20.48 4.86 46.11
C SER A 82 -20.46 5.95 47.20
N ARG A 83 -19.88 7.08 46.85
CA ARG A 83 -19.82 8.24 47.80
C ARG A 83 -21.20 8.80 48.09
N SER A 84 -22.04 8.95 47.07
CA SER A 84 -23.41 9.42 47.21
C SER A 84 -24.24 8.47 48.05
N SER A 85 -24.13 7.17 47.82
CA SER A 85 -24.82 6.16 48.64
C SER A 85 -24.33 6.13 50.05
N GLY A 86 -23.03 6.24 50.28
CA GLY A 86 -22.43 6.31 51.60
C GLY A 86 -22.90 7.54 52.39
N TYR A 87 -22.96 8.69 51.72
CA TYR A 87 -23.45 9.92 52.32
C TYR A 87 -24.93 9.82 52.73
N ARG A 88 -25.77 9.29 51.87
CA ARG A 88 -27.20 9.07 52.16
C ARG A 88 -27.40 8.12 53.36
N GLN A 89 -26.65 7.05 53.43
CA GLN A 89 -26.71 6.09 54.52
C GLN A 89 -26.32 6.75 55.85
N GLN A 90 -25.30 7.62 55.85
CA GLN A 90 -24.91 8.36 57.06
C GLN A 90 -25.99 9.35 57.50
N GLU A 91 -26.64 10.05 56.58
CA GLU A 91 -27.75 10.94 56.91
C GLU A 91 -28.95 10.18 57.47
N GLU A 92 -29.31 9.05 56.92
CA GLU A 92 -30.39 8.20 57.42
C GLU A 92 -30.08 7.68 58.85
N LYS A 93 -28.82 7.34 59.11
CA LYS A 93 -28.41 6.91 60.47
C LYS A 93 -28.44 8.01 61.51
N LYS A 94 -28.31 9.28 61.05
CA LYS A 94 -28.36 10.44 61.93
C LYS A 94 -29.79 10.84 62.35
N LYS A 95 -30.76 10.39 61.61
CA LYS A 95 -32.16 10.58 61.87
C LYS A 95 -32.63 9.56 62.94
#